data_710ce1daee1dd6e314f1bac18e86d7ee
#
_entry.id   710ce1daee1dd6e314f1bac18e86d7ee
#
_cell.length_a   1.000
_cell.length_b   1.000
_cell.length_c   1.000
_cell.angle_alpha   90.00
_cell.angle_beta   90.00
_cell.angle_gamma   90.00
#
_symmetry.space_group_name_H-M   'P 1'
#
loop_
_entity.id
_entity.type
_entity.pdbx_description
1 polymer ?
#
loop_
_entity_poly.entity_id
_entity_poly.type
_entity_poly.pdbx_seq_one_letter_code
_entity_poly.pdbx_strand_id
1 'polypeptide(L)'
;MTTRHTLTPEDRRARLETAHDELTSAIEAIGTGDEWRNFLAFASKLHRYSAGNRFWLYAQALGRGWDELGHVAGFRTWLTLDRHVRKGEKALRVLAPCRYKTKDAESGEERYVVRGFTVESVFEQRQTDGDGDVPANPKRPELLTGMGPDGAYGALVNLAHERGFTVEVVDTLPANGTTSFARNVVSIGQHLEPAAATKTMAHELAHVMLHGPGQVDYFDNRERCEVEAE
;
A
#
# COMPACT_ATOMS: atom_id res chain seq x y z
N MET A 1 -15.54 35.29 9.60
CA MET A 1 -14.16 34.89 9.95
C MET A 1 -14.26 33.73 10.94
N THR A 2 -14.05 32.50 10.49
CA THR A 2 -14.11 31.33 11.37
C THR A 2 -12.72 31.15 11.98
N THR A 3 -12.58 31.46 13.27
CA THR A 3 -11.35 31.25 14.03
C THR A 3 -10.98 29.78 13.97
N ARG A 4 -9.87 29.43 13.32
CA ARG A 4 -9.28 28.09 13.40
C ARG A 4 -8.87 27.85 14.85
N HIS A 5 -9.64 27.06 15.56
CA HIS A 5 -9.27 26.59 16.89
C HIS A 5 -8.05 25.71 16.71
N THR A 6 -6.87 26.22 17.04
CA THR A 6 -5.63 25.45 17.00
C THR A 6 -5.66 24.50 18.19
N LEU A 7 -5.71 23.20 17.92
CA LEU A 7 -5.71 22.15 18.95
C LEU A 7 -4.46 22.28 19.83
N THR A 8 -4.65 22.19 21.12
CA THR A 8 -3.53 22.12 22.08
C THR A 8 -2.73 20.81 21.90
N PRO A 9 -1.48 20.73 22.37
CA PRO A 9 -0.74 19.47 22.37
C PRO A 9 -1.47 18.35 23.12
N GLU A 10 -2.17 18.68 24.19
CA GLU A 10 -2.99 17.75 24.99
C GLU A 10 -4.19 17.24 24.23
N ASP A 11 -4.93 18.12 23.51
CA ASP A 11 -6.04 17.71 22.65
C ASP A 11 -5.58 16.76 21.53
N ARG A 12 -4.40 17.00 20.95
CA ARG A 12 -3.83 16.12 19.91
C ARG A 12 -3.49 14.77 20.48
N ARG A 13 -2.90 14.71 21.68
CA ARG A 13 -2.57 13.45 22.35
C ARG A 13 -3.82 12.67 22.69
N ALA A 14 -4.82 13.29 23.29
CA ALA A 14 -6.10 12.66 23.60
C ALA A 14 -6.79 12.10 22.35
N ARG A 15 -6.75 12.81 21.22
CA ARG A 15 -7.29 12.31 19.95
C ARG A 15 -6.54 11.11 19.42
N LEU A 16 -5.22 11.06 19.57
CA LEU A 16 -4.41 9.91 19.14
C LEU A 16 -4.67 8.70 20.04
N GLU A 17 -4.80 8.89 21.35
CA GLU A 17 -5.18 7.83 22.29
C GLU A 17 -6.56 7.26 21.94
N THR A 18 -7.57 8.11 21.75
CA THR A 18 -8.89 7.68 21.30
C THR A 18 -8.84 6.91 19.95
N ALA A 19 -8.04 7.40 19.00
CA ALA A 19 -7.88 6.73 17.70
C ALA A 19 -7.22 5.34 17.83
N HIS A 20 -6.27 5.20 18.77
CA HIS A 20 -5.62 3.93 19.06
C HIS A 20 -6.61 2.93 19.66
N ASP A 21 -7.40 3.35 20.63
CA ASP A 21 -8.40 2.52 21.30
C ASP A 21 -9.50 2.06 20.31
N GLU A 22 -10.00 2.98 19.48
CA GLU A 22 -10.96 2.67 18.42
C GLU A 22 -10.39 1.68 17.41
N LEU A 23 -9.12 1.82 17.02
CA LEU A 23 -8.44 0.91 16.10
C LEU A 23 -8.25 -0.48 16.71
N THR A 24 -7.82 -0.55 17.96
CA THR A 24 -7.64 -1.82 18.68
C THR A 24 -8.97 -2.56 18.78
N SER A 25 -10.02 -1.87 19.20
CA SER A 25 -11.37 -2.44 19.28
C SER A 25 -11.89 -2.91 17.91
N ALA A 26 -11.57 -2.18 16.84
CA ALA A 26 -11.94 -2.55 15.47
C ALA A 26 -11.25 -3.85 15.00
N ILE A 27 -10.01 -4.05 15.37
CA ILE A 27 -9.25 -5.26 15.04
C ILE A 27 -9.79 -6.46 15.85
N GLU A 28 -10.02 -6.27 17.14
CA GLU A 28 -10.55 -7.29 18.04
C GLU A 28 -11.98 -7.74 17.68
N ALA A 29 -12.77 -6.85 17.09
CA ALA A 29 -14.13 -7.16 16.64
C ALA A 29 -14.18 -8.10 15.43
N ILE A 30 -13.07 -8.30 14.71
CA ILE A 30 -12.97 -9.24 13.59
C ILE A 30 -12.63 -10.63 14.15
N GLY A 31 -13.67 -11.35 14.61
CA GLY A 31 -13.51 -12.65 15.30
C GLY A 31 -13.68 -13.86 14.40
N THR A 32 -14.31 -13.72 13.23
CA THR A 32 -14.66 -14.85 12.36
C THR A 32 -13.98 -14.79 11.00
N GLY A 33 -13.88 -15.95 10.33
CA GLY A 33 -13.33 -16.02 8.97
C GLY A 33 -14.14 -15.24 7.93
N ASP A 34 -15.46 -15.10 8.13
CA ASP A 34 -16.33 -14.33 7.24
C ASP A 34 -16.10 -12.82 7.40
N GLU A 35 -15.96 -12.35 8.63
CA GLU A 35 -15.63 -10.96 8.92
C GLU A 35 -14.25 -10.58 8.34
N TRP A 36 -13.27 -11.49 8.42
CA TRP A 36 -11.98 -11.32 7.77
C TRP A 36 -12.11 -11.22 6.25
N ARG A 37 -12.91 -12.06 5.62
CA ARG A 37 -13.15 -11.98 4.16
C ARG A 37 -13.80 -10.66 3.77
N ASN A 38 -14.79 -10.20 4.53
CA ASN A 38 -15.43 -8.92 4.31
C ASN A 38 -14.46 -7.75 4.47
N PHE A 39 -13.65 -7.77 5.53
CA PHE A 39 -12.59 -6.78 5.72
C PHE A 39 -11.57 -6.78 4.57
N LEU A 40 -11.08 -7.94 4.12
CA LEU A 40 -10.13 -8.04 3.02
C LEU A 40 -10.71 -7.53 1.70
N ALA A 41 -11.97 -7.85 1.41
CA ALA A 41 -12.68 -7.33 0.24
C ALA A 41 -12.82 -5.80 0.29
N PHE A 42 -13.16 -5.24 1.47
CA PHE A 42 -13.20 -3.80 1.71
C PHE A 42 -11.81 -3.16 1.57
N ALA A 43 -10.80 -3.72 2.24
CA ALA A 43 -9.44 -3.18 2.28
C ALA A 43 -8.74 -3.19 0.92
N SER A 44 -9.10 -4.13 0.03
CA SER A 44 -8.55 -4.22 -1.31
C SER A 44 -8.83 -2.98 -2.18
N LYS A 45 -9.90 -2.23 -1.89
CA LYS A 45 -10.27 -0.99 -2.58
C LYS A 45 -9.51 0.23 -2.03
N LEU A 46 -8.87 0.12 -0.87
CA LEU A 46 -8.23 1.22 -0.14
C LEU A 46 -6.70 1.10 -0.07
N HIS A 47 -6.07 0.65 -1.16
CA HIS A 47 -4.62 0.40 -1.22
C HIS A 47 -3.74 1.65 -0.93
N ARG A 48 -4.27 2.86 -1.06
CA ARG A 48 -3.58 4.11 -0.69
C ARG A 48 -3.45 4.34 0.82
N TYR A 49 -4.17 3.54 1.63
CA TYR A 49 -4.16 3.67 3.07
C TYR A 49 -3.34 2.55 3.72
N SER A 50 -2.63 2.86 4.80
CA SER A 50 -1.94 1.87 5.62
C SER A 50 -2.92 0.83 6.17
N ALA A 51 -2.42 -0.35 6.55
CA ALA A 51 -3.25 -1.41 7.14
C ALA A 51 -4.09 -0.89 8.32
N GLY A 52 -3.49 -0.18 9.28
CA GLY A 52 -4.21 0.40 10.41
C GLY A 52 -5.32 1.36 9.98
N ASN A 53 -5.08 2.24 9.01
CA ASN A 53 -6.12 3.12 8.49
C ASN A 53 -7.24 2.36 7.78
N ARG A 54 -6.95 1.24 7.09
CA ARG A 54 -7.99 0.41 6.47
C ARG A 54 -8.90 -0.22 7.52
N PHE A 55 -8.35 -0.74 8.61
CA PHE A 55 -9.13 -1.25 9.75
C PHE A 55 -10.00 -0.15 10.35
N TRP A 56 -9.44 1.00 10.61
CA TRP A 56 -10.19 2.11 11.22
C TRP A 56 -11.27 2.67 10.31
N LEU A 57 -11.01 2.79 9.00
CA LEU A 57 -12.02 3.16 8.00
C LEU A 57 -13.12 2.10 7.90
N TYR A 58 -12.78 0.82 7.98
CA TYR A 58 -13.75 -0.28 7.98
C TYR A 58 -14.71 -0.19 9.17
N ALA A 59 -14.18 -0.04 10.39
CA ALA A 59 -15.00 0.11 11.58
C ALA A 59 -15.92 1.34 11.50
N GLN A 60 -15.40 2.48 11.03
CA GLN A 60 -16.19 3.69 10.85
C GLN A 60 -17.27 3.55 9.76
N ALA A 61 -16.99 2.81 8.69
CA ALA A 61 -17.96 2.50 7.64
C ALA A 61 -19.07 1.62 8.18
N LEU A 62 -18.75 0.52 8.87
CA LEU A 62 -19.72 -0.36 9.51
C LEU A 62 -20.62 0.38 10.51
N GLY A 63 -20.05 1.23 11.36
CA GLY A 63 -20.80 2.06 12.30
C GLY A 63 -21.77 3.06 11.63
N ARG A 64 -21.65 3.26 10.32
CA ARG A 64 -22.55 4.10 9.49
C ARG A 64 -23.47 3.26 8.60
N GLY A 65 -23.39 1.94 8.66
CA GLY A 65 -24.12 1.03 7.77
C GLY A 65 -23.62 1.08 6.32
N TRP A 66 -22.31 1.33 6.12
CA TRP A 66 -21.70 1.37 4.80
C TRP A 66 -20.90 0.08 4.57
N ASP A 67 -21.33 -0.73 3.63
CA ASP A 67 -20.70 -2.01 3.31
C ASP A 67 -19.39 -1.84 2.53
N GLU A 68 -19.23 -0.70 1.86
CA GLU A 68 -18.04 -0.36 1.08
C GLU A 68 -17.75 1.14 1.10
N LEU A 69 -16.52 1.49 0.80
CA LEU A 69 -16.11 2.86 0.52
C LEU A 69 -15.64 2.96 -0.94
N GLY A 70 -16.11 4.01 -1.60
CA GLY A 70 -15.56 4.44 -2.88
C GLY A 70 -14.26 5.23 -2.69
N HIS A 71 -14.12 6.34 -3.41
CA HIS A 71 -12.97 7.21 -3.25
C HIS A 71 -13.04 7.96 -1.91
N VAL A 72 -11.95 7.89 -1.13
CA VAL A 72 -11.83 8.60 0.15
C VAL A 72 -10.69 9.59 0.04
N ALA A 73 -10.97 10.86 0.35
CA ALA A 73 -9.96 11.92 0.25
C ALA A 73 -10.20 13.05 1.26
N GLY A 74 -9.18 13.86 1.49
CA GLY A 74 -9.28 15.06 2.30
C GLY A 74 -10.14 16.15 1.63
N PHE A 75 -10.69 17.08 2.42
CA PHE A 75 -11.55 18.16 1.95
C PHE A 75 -10.94 18.95 0.78
N ARG A 76 -9.65 19.29 0.85
CA ARG A 76 -8.97 20.04 -0.22
C ARG A 76 -8.83 19.23 -1.51
N THR A 77 -8.61 17.94 -1.41
CA THR A 77 -8.52 17.05 -2.57
C THR A 77 -9.86 17.01 -3.30
N TRP A 78 -10.98 16.96 -2.58
CA TRP A 78 -12.29 17.02 -3.20
C TRP A 78 -12.51 18.33 -3.98
N LEU A 79 -12.04 19.47 -3.44
CA LEU A 79 -12.10 20.75 -4.17
C LEU A 79 -11.25 20.74 -5.45
N THR A 80 -10.09 20.08 -5.46
CA THR A 80 -9.27 19.96 -6.67
C THR A 80 -9.88 19.03 -7.73
N LEU A 81 -10.82 18.18 -7.32
CA LEU A 81 -11.62 17.31 -8.19
C LEU A 81 -12.96 17.96 -8.59
N ASP A 82 -13.12 19.25 -8.39
CA ASP A 82 -14.36 19.99 -8.68
C ASP A 82 -15.60 19.44 -7.95
N ARG A 83 -15.34 18.92 -6.73
CA ARG A 83 -16.35 18.36 -5.83
C ARG A 83 -16.25 19.01 -4.45
N HIS A 84 -17.36 19.13 -3.77
CA HIS A 84 -17.39 19.72 -2.43
C HIS A 84 -18.16 18.83 -1.46
N VAL A 85 -17.65 18.74 -0.25
CA VAL A 85 -18.29 18.00 0.83
C VAL A 85 -19.58 18.73 1.22
N ARG A 86 -20.68 17.97 1.28
CA ARG A 86 -21.99 18.52 1.66
C ARG A 86 -21.97 19.07 3.08
N LYS A 87 -22.74 20.12 3.28
CA LYS A 87 -22.88 20.74 4.61
C LYS A 87 -23.50 19.76 5.59
N GLY A 88 -22.85 19.60 6.76
CA GLY A 88 -23.34 18.72 7.83
C GLY A 88 -22.77 17.30 7.79
N GLU A 89 -22.02 16.94 6.75
CA GLU A 89 -21.37 15.63 6.68
C GLU A 89 -20.33 15.45 7.80
N LYS A 90 -20.33 14.26 8.38
CA LYS A 90 -19.35 13.88 9.41
C LYS A 90 -18.15 13.21 8.74
N ALA A 91 -16.97 13.75 8.94
CA ALA A 91 -15.74 13.18 8.41
C ALA A 91 -15.47 11.76 8.91
N LEU A 92 -14.85 10.95 8.07
CA LEU A 92 -14.08 9.78 8.51
C LEU A 92 -12.71 10.25 9.01
N ARG A 93 -12.09 9.46 9.87
CA ARG A 93 -10.80 9.79 10.47
C ARG A 93 -9.73 8.80 10.02
N VAL A 94 -8.52 9.31 9.81
CA VAL A 94 -7.33 8.53 9.47
C VAL A 94 -6.12 9.06 10.24
N LEU A 95 -5.13 8.21 10.47
CA LEU A 95 -3.82 8.60 10.98
C LEU A 95 -2.93 9.02 9.81
N ALA A 96 -2.47 10.25 9.85
CA ALA A 96 -1.55 10.81 8.86
C ALA A 96 -0.18 11.07 9.48
N PRO A 97 0.93 10.73 8.79
CA PRO A 97 2.27 10.98 9.32
C PRO A 97 2.61 12.46 9.29
N CYS A 98 3.15 12.97 10.39
CA CYS A 98 3.73 14.31 10.46
C CYS A 98 5.14 14.28 9.87
N ARG A 99 5.27 14.77 8.62
CA ARG A 99 6.54 14.82 7.88
C ARG A 99 7.23 16.16 8.10
N TYR A 100 8.48 16.12 8.49
CA TYR A 100 9.33 17.29 8.68
C TYR A 100 10.53 17.22 7.73
N LYS A 101 10.83 18.33 7.07
CA LYS A 101 12.08 18.47 6.33
C LYS A 101 13.25 18.54 7.30
N THR A 102 14.27 17.75 7.08
CA THR A 102 15.55 17.83 7.76
C THR A 102 16.65 17.78 6.71
N LYS A 103 17.80 18.37 7.02
CA LYS A 103 19.00 18.22 6.18
C LYS A 103 19.83 17.09 6.76
N ASP A 104 20.31 16.24 5.87
CA ASP A 104 21.31 15.25 6.22
C ASP A 104 22.60 15.97 6.63
N ALA A 105 23.19 15.55 7.75
CA ALA A 105 24.36 16.25 8.32
C ALA A 105 25.64 16.05 7.49
N GLU A 106 25.73 14.97 6.73
CA GLU A 106 26.91 14.62 5.94
C GLU A 106 26.80 15.04 4.47
N SER A 107 25.63 14.76 3.85
CA SER A 107 25.40 15.07 2.43
C SER A 107 24.81 16.45 2.17
N GLY A 108 24.20 17.09 3.18
CA GLY A 108 23.47 18.35 3.05
C GLY A 108 22.14 18.25 2.30
N GLU A 109 21.73 17.06 1.89
CA GLU A 109 20.49 16.82 1.16
C GLU A 109 19.26 16.97 2.04
N GLU A 110 18.19 17.53 1.48
CA GLU A 110 16.89 17.64 2.17
C GLU A 110 16.18 16.28 2.13
N ARG A 111 15.85 15.73 3.30
CA ARG A 111 15.02 14.55 3.45
C ARG A 111 13.81 14.78 4.36
N TYR A 112 12.76 14.01 4.14
CA TYR A 112 11.59 14.04 5.03
C TYR A 112 11.71 12.94 6.09
N VAL A 113 11.54 13.32 7.36
CA VAL A 113 11.45 12.37 8.47
C VAL A 113 10.06 12.41 9.09
N VAL A 114 9.53 11.26 9.49
CA VAL A 114 8.27 11.15 10.22
C VAL A 114 8.57 11.28 11.71
N ARG A 115 7.97 12.29 12.37
CA ARG A 115 8.14 12.55 13.80
C ARG A 115 6.85 12.36 14.60
N GLY A 116 5.96 11.49 14.13
CA GLY A 116 4.70 11.20 14.78
C GLY A 116 3.54 11.18 13.81
N PHE A 117 2.34 11.08 14.35
CA PHE A 117 1.09 11.01 13.60
C PHE A 117 0.10 12.07 14.11
N THR A 118 -0.83 12.42 13.25
CA THR A 118 -2.00 13.25 13.59
C THR A 118 -3.26 12.59 13.04
N VAL A 119 -4.41 12.91 13.65
CA VAL A 119 -5.72 12.49 13.15
C VAL A 119 -6.19 13.49 12.11
N GLU A 120 -6.36 13.03 10.87
CA GLU A 120 -6.86 13.83 9.77
C GLU A 120 -8.28 13.44 9.40
N SER A 121 -9.02 14.44 8.90
CA SER A 121 -10.39 14.28 8.42
C SER A 121 -10.41 13.99 6.94
N VAL A 122 -11.07 12.90 6.56
CA VAL A 122 -11.31 12.52 5.17
C VAL A 122 -12.80 12.29 4.94
N PHE A 123 -13.21 12.37 3.69
CA PHE A 123 -14.61 12.20 3.27
C PHE A 123 -14.67 11.19 2.14
N GLU A 124 -15.71 10.40 2.14
CA GLU A 124 -16.00 9.44 1.09
C GLU A 124 -16.80 10.12 -0.02
N GLN A 125 -16.70 9.60 -1.23
CA GLN A 125 -17.34 10.16 -2.43
C GLN A 125 -18.83 10.44 -2.25
N ARG A 126 -19.58 9.55 -1.60
CA ARG A 126 -21.03 9.73 -1.32
C ARG A 126 -21.34 10.92 -0.42
N GLN A 127 -20.36 11.50 0.25
CA GLN A 127 -20.50 12.69 1.08
C GLN A 127 -20.24 13.98 0.30
N THR A 128 -20.03 13.89 -1.00
CA THR A 128 -19.67 15.03 -1.85
C THR A 128 -20.65 15.23 -3.00
N ASP A 129 -20.83 16.48 -3.40
CA ASP A 129 -21.55 16.89 -4.60
C ASP A 129 -20.59 17.57 -5.58
N GLY A 130 -20.92 17.57 -6.87
CA GLY A 130 -20.16 18.17 -7.96
C GLY A 130 -20.08 17.26 -9.16
N ASP A 131 -19.76 17.82 -10.31
CA ASP A 131 -19.71 17.12 -11.61
C ASP A 131 -18.29 16.63 -11.95
N GLY A 132 -17.31 16.91 -11.09
CA GLY A 132 -15.93 16.50 -11.31
C GLY A 132 -15.75 14.99 -11.28
N ASP A 133 -14.97 14.49 -12.23
CA ASP A 133 -14.64 13.08 -12.32
C ASP A 133 -13.84 12.61 -11.10
N VAL A 134 -14.32 11.56 -10.46
CA VAL A 134 -13.58 10.91 -9.38
C VAL A 134 -12.68 9.86 -10.00
N PRO A 135 -11.36 9.94 -9.79
CA PRO A 135 -10.45 8.92 -10.29
C PRO A 135 -10.91 7.55 -9.81
N ALA A 136 -11.10 6.62 -10.76
CA ALA A 136 -11.37 5.24 -10.40
C ALA A 136 -10.25 4.74 -9.47
N ASN A 137 -10.62 3.97 -8.45
CA ASN A 137 -9.60 3.26 -7.68
C ASN A 137 -8.79 2.41 -8.68
N PRO A 138 -7.45 2.51 -8.69
CA PRO A 138 -6.66 1.68 -9.58
C PRO A 138 -7.11 0.24 -9.36
N LYS A 139 -7.42 -0.44 -10.47
CA LYS A 139 -7.69 -1.87 -10.40
C LYS A 139 -6.47 -2.55 -9.79
N ARG A 140 -6.71 -3.55 -8.95
CA ARG A 140 -5.62 -4.41 -8.47
C ARG A 140 -4.90 -4.94 -9.72
N PRO A 141 -3.56 -4.87 -9.79
CA PRO A 141 -2.85 -5.50 -10.90
C PRO A 141 -3.31 -6.95 -11.03
N GLU A 142 -3.88 -7.28 -12.18
CA GLU A 142 -4.25 -8.65 -12.50
C GLU A 142 -2.99 -9.36 -12.98
N LEU A 143 -2.85 -10.63 -12.63
CA LEU A 143 -1.79 -11.45 -13.19
C LEU A 143 -1.98 -11.53 -14.71
N LEU A 144 -0.88 -11.48 -15.44
CA LEU A 144 -0.93 -11.71 -16.86
C LEU A 144 -1.44 -13.13 -17.13
N THR A 145 -2.31 -13.26 -18.12
CA THR A 145 -2.87 -14.55 -18.56
C THR A 145 -2.33 -14.93 -19.93
N GLY A 146 -2.42 -16.22 -20.26
CA GLY A 146 -2.02 -16.77 -21.54
C GLY A 146 -0.52 -17.03 -21.67
N MET A 147 -0.07 -17.15 -22.90
CA MET A 147 1.33 -17.48 -23.23
C MET A 147 2.20 -16.23 -23.19
N GLY A 148 3.39 -16.36 -22.60
CA GLY A 148 4.43 -15.34 -22.73
C GLY A 148 5.10 -15.36 -24.10
N PRO A 149 6.02 -14.41 -24.39
CA PRO A 149 6.82 -14.44 -25.62
C PRO A 149 7.60 -15.76 -25.72
N ASP A 150 7.62 -16.33 -26.93
CA ASP A 150 8.28 -17.61 -27.19
C ASP A 150 9.76 -17.59 -26.75
N GLY A 151 10.15 -18.59 -25.95
CA GLY A 151 11.52 -18.73 -25.46
C GLY A 151 11.96 -17.75 -24.39
N ALA A 152 11.16 -16.70 -24.07
CA ALA A 152 11.56 -15.65 -23.13
C ALA A 152 11.82 -16.20 -21.72
N TYR A 153 10.93 -17.03 -21.19
CA TYR A 153 11.10 -17.64 -19.89
C TYR A 153 12.40 -18.45 -19.80
N GLY A 154 12.66 -19.32 -20.81
CA GLY A 154 13.89 -20.10 -20.87
C GLY A 154 15.15 -19.26 -20.95
N ALA A 155 15.12 -18.15 -21.69
CA ALA A 155 16.24 -17.23 -21.78
C ALA A 155 16.53 -16.54 -20.42
N LEU A 156 15.49 -16.12 -19.70
CA LEU A 156 15.63 -15.54 -18.36
C LEU A 156 16.20 -16.54 -17.35
N VAL A 157 15.74 -17.80 -17.40
CA VAL A 157 16.28 -18.89 -16.58
C VAL A 157 17.76 -19.10 -16.87
N ASN A 158 18.17 -19.14 -18.13
CA ASN A 158 19.58 -19.28 -18.51
C ASN A 158 20.42 -18.10 -17.98
N LEU A 159 19.93 -16.87 -18.07
CA LEU A 159 20.62 -15.70 -17.52
C LEU A 159 20.77 -15.78 -15.99
N ALA A 160 19.78 -16.33 -15.27
CA ALA A 160 19.91 -16.58 -13.84
C ALA A 160 20.98 -17.62 -13.53
N HIS A 161 21.03 -18.72 -14.33
CA HIS A 161 22.06 -19.76 -14.19
C HIS A 161 23.47 -19.20 -14.45
N GLU A 162 23.63 -18.35 -15.47
CA GLU A 162 24.90 -17.64 -15.76
C GLU A 162 25.38 -16.76 -14.59
N ARG A 163 24.45 -16.31 -13.75
CA ARG A 163 24.72 -15.55 -12.52
C ARG A 163 24.91 -16.42 -11.28
N GLY A 164 24.89 -17.75 -11.44
CA GLY A 164 25.07 -18.71 -10.36
C GLY A 164 23.82 -18.96 -9.52
N PHE A 165 22.64 -18.58 -10.01
CA PHE A 165 21.36 -18.84 -9.35
C PHE A 165 20.67 -20.06 -9.95
N THR A 166 20.07 -20.88 -9.10
CA THR A 166 19.12 -21.92 -9.53
C THR A 166 17.71 -21.36 -9.58
N VAL A 167 16.90 -21.84 -10.53
CA VAL A 167 15.47 -21.46 -10.63
C VAL A 167 14.63 -22.67 -10.26
N GLU A 168 13.72 -22.50 -9.33
CA GLU A 168 12.77 -23.54 -8.88
C GLU A 168 11.34 -23.07 -9.01
N VAL A 169 10.42 -23.99 -9.31
CA VAL A 169 8.98 -23.74 -9.31
C VAL A 169 8.40 -24.39 -8.05
N VAL A 170 7.65 -23.63 -7.26
CA VAL A 170 7.13 -24.06 -5.96
C VAL A 170 5.63 -23.83 -5.83
N ASP A 171 4.96 -24.78 -5.18
CA ASP A 171 3.51 -24.79 -4.99
C ASP A 171 3.02 -23.64 -4.13
N THR A 172 3.75 -23.32 -3.06
CA THR A 172 3.31 -22.37 -2.05
C THR A 172 4.38 -21.30 -1.83
N LEU A 173 4.11 -20.09 -2.33
CA LEU A 173 4.90 -18.91 -2.07
C LEU A 173 4.02 -17.81 -1.48
N PRO A 174 4.55 -16.96 -0.57
CA PRO A 174 3.86 -15.78 -0.06
C PRO A 174 3.72 -14.67 -1.12
N ALA A 175 4.46 -14.79 -2.23
CA ALA A 175 4.48 -13.88 -3.37
C ALA A 175 4.49 -14.68 -4.67
N ASN A 176 4.42 -14.01 -5.82
CA ASN A 176 4.49 -14.65 -7.14
C ASN A 176 5.89 -15.21 -7.44
N GLY A 177 6.92 -14.55 -6.94
CA GLY A 177 8.32 -14.97 -6.99
C GLY A 177 9.08 -14.48 -5.76
N THR A 178 10.26 -15.02 -5.56
CA THR A 178 11.20 -14.58 -4.53
C THR A 178 12.64 -14.89 -4.95
N THR A 179 13.57 -13.99 -4.62
CA THR A 179 15.00 -14.17 -4.79
C THR A 179 15.70 -14.35 -3.45
N SER A 180 16.41 -15.45 -3.26
CA SER A 180 17.21 -15.73 -2.07
C SER A 180 18.70 -15.64 -2.40
N PHE A 181 19.34 -14.54 -2.06
CA PHE A 181 20.78 -14.36 -2.23
C PHE A 181 21.60 -15.30 -1.35
N ALA A 182 21.10 -15.64 -0.16
CA ALA A 182 21.78 -16.56 0.75
C ALA A 182 21.89 -18.00 0.20
N ARG A 183 20.88 -18.41 -0.60
CA ARG A 183 20.83 -19.74 -1.22
C ARG A 183 21.18 -19.73 -2.70
N ASN A 184 21.31 -18.57 -3.33
CA ASN A 184 21.40 -18.36 -4.78
C ASN A 184 20.26 -19.06 -5.52
N VAL A 185 19.01 -18.82 -5.08
CA VAL A 185 17.81 -19.43 -5.64
C VAL A 185 16.79 -18.37 -5.97
N VAL A 186 16.21 -18.48 -7.17
CA VAL A 186 15.00 -17.77 -7.59
C VAL A 186 13.85 -18.76 -7.57
N SER A 187 12.82 -18.49 -6.79
CA SER A 187 11.61 -19.33 -6.69
C SER A 187 10.45 -18.66 -7.39
N ILE A 188 9.75 -19.39 -8.26
CA ILE A 188 8.57 -18.91 -9.03
C ILE A 188 7.35 -19.73 -8.62
N GLY A 189 6.21 -19.08 -8.43
CA GLY A 189 4.97 -19.73 -8.03
C GLY A 189 4.39 -20.60 -9.15
N GLN A 190 4.09 -21.87 -8.84
CA GLN A 190 3.53 -22.85 -9.79
C GLN A 190 2.12 -22.44 -10.28
N HIS A 191 1.39 -21.66 -9.51
CA HIS A 191 0.04 -21.18 -9.85
C HIS A 191 0.00 -20.14 -10.98
N LEU A 192 1.16 -19.64 -11.42
CA LEU A 192 1.25 -18.61 -12.45
C LEU A 192 1.09 -19.19 -13.85
N GLU A 193 0.25 -18.53 -14.67
CA GLU A 193 0.23 -18.80 -16.10
C GLU A 193 1.55 -18.37 -16.78
N PRO A 194 1.90 -18.91 -17.95
CA PRO A 194 3.20 -18.67 -18.60
C PRO A 194 3.61 -17.20 -18.75
N ALA A 195 2.67 -16.32 -19.11
CA ALA A 195 2.93 -14.89 -19.23
C ALA A 195 3.28 -14.25 -17.88
N ALA A 196 2.53 -14.59 -16.82
CA ALA A 196 2.79 -14.10 -15.45
C ALA A 196 4.10 -14.66 -14.89
N ALA A 197 4.38 -15.95 -15.13
CA ALA A 197 5.65 -16.57 -14.75
C ALA A 197 6.85 -15.90 -15.42
N THR A 198 6.73 -15.55 -16.71
CA THR A 198 7.78 -14.85 -17.46
C THR A 198 8.01 -13.44 -16.90
N LYS A 199 6.94 -12.67 -16.64
CA LYS A 199 7.06 -11.34 -16.00
C LYS A 199 7.72 -11.46 -14.62
N THR A 200 7.26 -12.40 -13.80
CA THR A 200 7.81 -12.61 -12.45
C THR A 200 9.28 -13.03 -12.53
N MET A 201 9.65 -13.91 -13.43
CA MET A 201 11.05 -14.31 -13.62
C MET A 201 11.94 -13.12 -14.03
N ALA A 202 11.44 -12.23 -14.90
CA ALA A 202 12.16 -11.01 -15.29
C ALA A 202 12.39 -10.09 -14.09
N HIS A 203 11.38 -9.90 -13.25
CA HIS A 203 11.47 -9.10 -12.03
C HIS A 203 12.48 -9.67 -11.03
N GLU A 204 12.40 -10.99 -10.74
CA GLU A 204 13.36 -11.64 -9.83
C GLU A 204 14.79 -11.63 -10.38
N LEU A 205 14.95 -11.76 -11.70
CA LEU A 205 16.26 -11.63 -12.34
C LEU A 205 16.81 -10.19 -12.24
N ALA A 206 15.96 -9.18 -12.30
CA ALA A 206 16.39 -7.79 -12.09
C ALA A 206 16.93 -7.62 -10.65
N HIS A 207 16.30 -8.21 -9.63
CA HIS A 207 16.88 -8.24 -8.29
C HIS A 207 18.26 -8.92 -8.27
N VAL A 208 18.44 -10.06 -8.93
CA VAL A 208 19.74 -10.74 -9.06
C VAL A 208 20.79 -9.83 -9.67
N MET A 209 20.41 -9.02 -10.68
CA MET A 209 21.32 -8.18 -11.42
C MET A 209 21.69 -6.87 -10.72
N LEU A 210 20.74 -6.27 -10.00
CA LEU A 210 20.85 -4.90 -9.49
C LEU A 210 21.08 -4.86 -7.97
N HIS A 211 20.67 -5.89 -7.23
CA HIS A 211 20.59 -5.83 -5.78
C HIS A 211 21.39 -6.95 -5.08
N GLY A 212 22.41 -7.47 -5.75
CA GLY A 212 23.27 -8.53 -5.20
C GLY A 212 24.03 -8.11 -3.93
N PRO A 213 24.58 -9.08 -3.18
CA PRO A 213 25.35 -8.80 -1.96
C PRO A 213 26.47 -7.80 -2.21
N GLY A 214 26.50 -6.74 -1.39
CA GLY A 214 27.49 -5.66 -1.50
C GLY A 214 27.13 -4.51 -2.46
N GLN A 215 25.99 -4.57 -3.15
CA GLN A 215 25.52 -3.47 -4.01
C GLN A 215 24.57 -2.55 -3.28
N VAL A 216 23.52 -3.09 -2.63
CA VAL A 216 22.53 -2.33 -1.87
C VAL A 216 22.08 -3.17 -0.67
N ASP A 217 21.87 -2.54 0.48
CA ASP A 217 21.15 -3.20 1.57
C ASP A 217 19.66 -3.24 1.23
N TYR A 218 19.18 -4.42 0.80
CA TYR A 218 17.80 -4.62 0.40
C TYR A 218 16.81 -4.32 1.52
N PHE A 219 17.13 -4.65 2.77
CA PHE A 219 16.21 -4.46 3.90
C PHE A 219 15.98 -2.98 4.18
N ASP A 220 17.02 -2.16 4.10
CA ASP A 220 16.92 -0.73 4.35
C ASP A 220 16.37 0.05 3.14
N ASN A 221 16.47 -0.52 1.91
CA ASN A 221 16.11 0.14 0.66
C ASN A 221 15.05 -0.61 -0.15
N ARG A 222 14.25 -1.46 0.48
CA ARG A 222 13.30 -2.35 -0.21
C ARG A 222 12.42 -1.63 -1.23
N GLU A 223 11.79 -0.50 -0.84
CA GLU A 223 10.89 0.24 -1.73
C GLU A 223 11.60 0.72 -3.01
N ARG A 224 12.86 1.12 -2.89
CA ARG A 224 13.69 1.54 -4.02
C ARG A 224 14.05 0.35 -4.89
N CYS A 225 14.49 -0.75 -4.29
CA CYS A 225 14.87 -1.96 -5.01
C CYS A 225 13.69 -2.55 -5.82
N GLU A 226 12.47 -2.49 -5.27
CA GLU A 226 11.26 -2.93 -5.99
C GLU A 226 10.98 -2.05 -7.23
N VAL A 227 11.17 -0.72 -7.11
CA VAL A 227 10.97 0.20 -8.24
C VAL A 227 12.06 0.02 -9.30
N GLU A 228 13.31 -0.23 -8.90
CA GLU A 228 14.43 -0.47 -9.83
C GLU A 228 14.29 -1.81 -10.57
N ALA A 229 13.62 -2.80 -9.98
CA ALA A 229 13.38 -4.12 -10.57
C ALA A 229 12.14 -4.15 -11.50
N GLU A 230 11.19 -3.20 -11.39
CA GLU A 230 9.98 -3.11 -12.23
C GLU A 230 10.27 -2.48 -13.59
#